data_bc49bc188aaf570c6ce32393d6009957
#
_entry.id   bc49bc188aaf570c6ce32393d6009957
#
_cell.length_a   1.000
_cell.length_b   1.000
_cell.length_c   1.000
_cell.angle_alpha   90.00
_cell.angle_beta   90.00
_cell.angle_gamma   90.00
#
_symmetry.space_group_name_H-M   'P 1'
#
loop_
_entity.id
_entity.type
_entity.pdbx_description
1 polymer ?
#
loop_
_entity_poly.entity_id
_entity_poly.type
_entity_poly.pdbx_seq_one_letter_code
_entity_poly.pdbx_strand_id
1 'polypeptide(L)'
;MTSPLFSINHITVRFLNNTLFTGLNFAVNQGEHWALIGESGSGKSALLQTIAGRFNITGGDITWYFFEDFLKQAENIASGIAHHKMIALVEGKHHFKNLSNTANFYYQQRYNSSDSEDALTVEQYLHSLQAESHKTIYWSYEKVTGLLKLNALLDKQIIKLSNGETKRLMLAAALLKNPLLLLLDSPLTGLDAQTRKEFNLIVDEIIASGISVIMATSPYEIPAAITHVAVLKEGKISERIERKEFKPELFMQDGDNEIDNTELKALLNPETGKTAYHFIVKMNGVHIQYGDKVILDKINWQILPGERWALLGPNGAGKSTLLSLINGDNPQAYANDIVLFDKKRGTGESIWDIKSKIGFVSPELHQYFPTDNSCLQVIESGYYDTLGLFRLSQKTKAETALRWMKALEIEKYARVLLKNIPASA
;
A
#
# COMPACT_ATOMS: atom_id res chain seq x y z
N MET A 1 33.56 8.22 -17.30
CA MET A 1 32.43 7.25 -17.48
C MET A 1 32.05 6.76 -16.12
N THR A 2 30.81 6.90 -15.73
CA THR A 2 30.28 6.36 -14.44
C THR A 2 30.31 4.84 -14.52
N SER A 3 30.84 4.16 -13.49
CA SER A 3 30.87 2.69 -13.44
C SER A 3 29.44 2.14 -13.28
N PRO A 4 29.10 1.03 -13.93
CA PRO A 4 27.77 0.45 -13.79
C PRO A 4 27.57 -0.11 -12.37
N LEU A 5 26.35 0.04 -11.82
CA LEU A 5 25.92 -0.59 -10.57
C LEU A 5 25.37 -1.99 -10.87
N PHE A 6 24.43 -2.08 -11.80
CA PHE A 6 23.93 -3.35 -12.36
C PHE A 6 23.36 -3.14 -13.76
N SER A 7 23.23 -4.23 -14.52
CA SER A 7 22.55 -4.24 -15.81
C SER A 7 21.60 -5.42 -15.93
N ILE A 8 20.45 -5.15 -16.51
CA ILE A 8 19.44 -6.13 -16.89
C ILE A 8 19.52 -6.30 -18.41
N ASN A 9 19.78 -7.50 -18.89
CA ASN A 9 20.02 -7.81 -20.29
C ASN A 9 18.95 -8.78 -20.82
N HIS A 10 18.04 -8.26 -21.64
CA HIS A 10 17.00 -9.03 -22.36
C HIS A 10 16.21 -9.99 -21.46
N ILE A 11 15.90 -9.60 -20.19
CA ILE A 11 15.22 -10.51 -19.29
C ILE A 11 13.79 -10.83 -19.74
N THR A 12 13.44 -12.09 -19.57
CA THR A 12 12.07 -12.59 -19.66
C THR A 12 11.66 -13.12 -18.28
N VAL A 13 10.57 -12.60 -17.75
CA VAL A 13 10.04 -12.99 -16.45
C VAL A 13 8.62 -13.49 -16.61
N ARG A 14 8.34 -14.65 -16.03
CA ARG A 14 6.99 -15.24 -16.01
C ARG A 14 6.53 -15.42 -14.57
N PHE A 15 5.27 -15.13 -14.36
CA PHE A 15 4.62 -15.39 -13.07
C PHE A 15 3.30 -16.11 -13.32
N LEU A 16 3.20 -17.35 -12.86
CA LEU A 16 2.11 -18.28 -13.19
C LEU A 16 2.01 -18.42 -14.73
N ASN A 17 0.84 -18.15 -15.29
CA ASN A 17 0.59 -18.24 -16.73
C ASN A 17 0.79 -16.91 -17.48
N ASN A 18 1.26 -15.87 -16.79
CA ASN A 18 1.44 -14.54 -17.37
C ASN A 18 2.91 -14.24 -17.59
N THR A 19 3.26 -13.67 -18.75
CA THR A 19 4.58 -13.09 -18.99
C THR A 19 4.55 -11.64 -18.53
N LEU A 20 5.37 -11.32 -17.53
CA LEU A 20 5.48 -9.96 -16.99
C LEU A 20 6.40 -9.08 -17.84
N PHE A 21 7.51 -9.66 -18.27
CA PHE A 21 8.50 -8.98 -19.13
C PHE A 21 8.98 -9.92 -20.24
N THR A 22 9.22 -9.35 -21.42
CA THR A 22 9.81 -10.05 -22.57
C THR A 22 10.92 -9.19 -23.14
N GLY A 23 12.17 -9.62 -22.97
CA GLY A 23 13.36 -8.93 -23.50
C GLY A 23 13.59 -7.55 -22.89
N LEU A 24 13.24 -7.33 -21.60
CA LEU A 24 13.43 -6.05 -20.92
C LEU A 24 14.92 -5.78 -20.69
N ASN A 25 15.34 -4.55 -20.99
CA ASN A 25 16.70 -4.04 -20.76
C ASN A 25 16.65 -2.83 -19.84
N PHE A 26 17.48 -2.83 -18.79
CA PHE A 26 17.62 -1.70 -17.88
C PHE A 26 19.02 -1.70 -17.28
N ALA A 27 19.67 -0.55 -17.23
CA ALA A 27 20.98 -0.39 -16.60
C ALA A 27 20.96 0.81 -15.67
N VAL A 28 21.63 0.68 -14.53
CA VAL A 28 21.81 1.72 -13.52
C VAL A 28 23.30 1.86 -13.24
N ASN A 29 23.80 3.10 -13.22
CA ASN A 29 25.18 3.39 -12.89
C ASN A 29 25.32 3.82 -11.42
N GLN A 30 26.53 3.78 -10.90
CA GLN A 30 26.83 4.28 -9.56
C GLN A 30 26.51 5.78 -9.46
N GLY A 31 25.82 6.18 -8.37
CA GLY A 31 25.37 7.55 -8.18
C GLY A 31 24.08 7.93 -8.91
N GLU A 32 23.51 7.02 -9.69
CA GLU A 32 22.18 7.22 -10.26
C GLU A 32 21.10 6.73 -9.29
N HIS A 33 20.04 7.55 -9.16
CA HIS A 33 18.84 7.26 -8.38
C HIS A 33 17.64 7.39 -9.30
N TRP A 34 16.81 6.36 -9.36
CA TRP A 34 15.79 6.22 -10.39
C TRP A 34 14.36 6.25 -9.86
N ALA A 35 13.49 6.99 -10.52
CA ALA A 35 12.05 6.84 -10.38
C ALA A 35 11.49 6.00 -11.55
N LEU A 36 10.72 4.99 -11.24
CA LEU A 36 9.94 4.21 -12.20
C LEU A 36 8.51 4.77 -12.22
N ILE A 37 8.08 5.30 -13.35
CA ILE A 37 6.73 5.78 -13.56
C ILE A 37 6.04 4.99 -14.68
N GLY A 38 4.75 5.15 -14.82
CA GLY A 38 3.94 4.48 -15.84
C GLY A 38 2.55 4.16 -15.30
N GLU A 39 1.69 3.71 -16.18
CA GLU A 39 0.32 3.35 -15.87
C GLU A 39 0.20 2.27 -14.79
N SER A 40 -1.00 2.19 -14.21
CA SER A 40 -1.36 1.07 -13.35
C SER A 40 -1.24 -0.24 -14.14
N GLY A 41 -0.59 -1.26 -13.55
CA GLY A 41 -0.36 -2.52 -14.27
C GLY A 41 0.80 -2.55 -15.27
N SER A 42 1.54 -1.45 -15.48
CA SER A 42 2.69 -1.42 -16.40
C SER A 42 3.87 -2.32 -15.99
N GLY A 43 3.88 -2.83 -14.74
CA GLY A 43 4.91 -3.75 -14.24
C GLY A 43 5.93 -3.14 -13.29
N LYS A 44 5.74 -1.90 -12.80
CA LYS A 44 6.71 -1.22 -11.89
C LYS A 44 7.07 -2.06 -10.66
N SER A 45 6.07 -2.50 -9.91
CA SER A 45 6.27 -3.36 -8.73
C SER A 45 6.91 -4.70 -9.10
N ALA A 46 6.51 -5.27 -10.24
CA ALA A 46 7.09 -6.51 -10.73
C ALA A 46 8.58 -6.35 -11.10
N LEU A 47 8.98 -5.19 -11.65
CA LEU A 47 10.38 -4.90 -11.95
C LEU A 47 11.18 -4.77 -10.65
N LEU A 48 10.69 -4.04 -9.64
CA LEU A 48 11.36 -3.95 -8.34
C LEU A 48 11.49 -5.32 -7.67
N GLN A 49 10.46 -6.16 -7.72
CA GLN A 49 10.49 -7.52 -7.17
C GLN A 49 11.43 -8.43 -7.96
N THR A 50 11.56 -8.25 -9.28
CA THR A 50 12.54 -8.98 -10.12
C THR A 50 13.96 -8.60 -9.72
N ILE A 51 14.24 -7.29 -9.57
CA ILE A 51 15.55 -6.79 -9.10
C ILE A 51 15.85 -7.31 -7.68
N ALA A 52 14.85 -7.42 -6.81
CA ALA A 52 14.99 -7.99 -5.48
C ALA A 52 15.15 -9.53 -5.46
N GLY A 53 15.13 -10.19 -6.63
CA GLY A 53 15.25 -11.66 -6.73
C GLY A 53 13.99 -12.43 -6.32
N ARG A 54 12.82 -11.77 -6.28
CA ARG A 54 11.54 -12.39 -5.90
C ARG A 54 10.90 -13.19 -7.06
N PHE A 55 11.23 -12.86 -8.29
CA PHE A 55 10.74 -13.56 -9.49
C PHE A 55 11.87 -14.29 -10.22
N ASN A 56 11.58 -15.48 -10.71
CA ASN A 56 12.51 -16.25 -11.52
C ASN A 56 12.61 -15.67 -12.93
N ILE A 57 13.85 -15.45 -13.37
CA ILE A 57 14.19 -15.04 -14.74
C ILE A 57 14.24 -16.31 -15.60
N THR A 58 13.43 -16.35 -16.66
CA THR A 58 13.35 -17.50 -17.58
C THR A 58 14.15 -17.28 -18.86
N GLY A 59 14.70 -16.10 -19.11
CA GLY A 59 15.56 -15.74 -20.23
C GLY A 59 16.27 -14.42 -19.95
N GLY A 60 17.47 -14.23 -20.51
CA GLY A 60 18.35 -13.11 -20.19
C GLY A 60 19.03 -13.23 -18.82
N ASP A 61 19.70 -12.18 -18.38
CA ASP A 61 20.44 -12.15 -17.11
C ASP A 61 20.44 -10.77 -16.47
N ILE A 62 20.80 -10.74 -15.19
CA ILE A 62 21.13 -9.52 -14.43
C ILE A 62 22.57 -9.62 -13.96
N THR A 63 23.40 -8.69 -14.42
CA THR A 63 24.78 -8.57 -13.97
C THR A 63 24.88 -7.57 -12.82
N TRP A 64 25.39 -8.02 -11.68
CA TRP A 64 25.51 -7.24 -10.45
C TRP A 64 26.97 -6.78 -10.26
N TYR A 65 27.38 -5.64 -10.84
CA TYR A 65 28.76 -5.15 -10.77
C TYR A 65 29.17 -4.79 -9.33
N PHE A 66 28.28 -4.21 -8.54
CA PHE A 66 28.59 -3.94 -7.11
C PHE A 66 28.90 -5.20 -6.31
N PHE A 67 28.33 -6.34 -6.70
CA PHE A 67 28.58 -7.61 -6.03
C PHE A 67 29.90 -8.24 -6.50
N GLU A 68 30.24 -8.11 -7.78
CA GLU A 68 31.54 -8.51 -8.31
C GLU A 68 32.66 -7.73 -7.65
N ASP A 69 32.49 -6.41 -7.46
CA ASP A 69 33.47 -5.57 -6.75
C ASP A 69 33.58 -5.91 -5.27
N PHE A 70 32.46 -6.26 -4.62
CA PHE A 70 32.46 -6.77 -3.25
C PHE A 70 33.23 -8.09 -3.12
N LEU A 71 33.08 -9.02 -4.07
CA LEU A 71 33.79 -10.32 -4.06
C LEU A 71 35.29 -10.19 -4.33
N LYS A 72 35.75 -9.13 -5.00
CA LYS A 72 37.20 -8.89 -5.22
C LYS A 72 37.97 -8.64 -3.92
N GLN A 73 37.30 -8.27 -2.85
CA GLN A 73 37.91 -8.15 -1.53
C GLN A 73 38.04 -9.55 -0.91
N ALA A 74 39.27 -9.97 -0.66
CA ALA A 74 39.60 -11.37 -0.22
C ALA A 74 38.81 -11.87 1.02
N GLU A 75 38.50 -10.97 1.94
CA GLU A 75 37.73 -11.27 3.15
C GLU A 75 36.26 -11.61 2.87
N ASN A 76 35.72 -11.16 1.72
CA ASN A 76 34.31 -11.33 1.39
C ASN A 76 34.01 -12.65 0.66
N ILE A 77 35.03 -13.26 0.02
CA ILE A 77 34.89 -14.57 -0.66
C ILE A 77 34.48 -15.68 0.31
N ALA A 78 35.03 -15.65 1.52
CA ALA A 78 34.74 -16.64 2.58
C ALA A 78 33.38 -16.41 3.29
N SER A 79 32.73 -15.27 3.09
CA SER A 79 31.54 -14.89 3.84
C SER A 79 30.27 -15.61 3.41
N GLY A 80 30.23 -16.22 2.20
CA GLY A 80 29.04 -16.87 1.65
C GLY A 80 27.84 -15.91 1.44
N ILE A 81 28.09 -14.61 1.42
CA ILE A 81 27.04 -13.58 1.24
C ILE A 81 26.59 -13.59 -0.23
N ALA A 82 25.28 -13.64 -0.46
CA ALA A 82 24.69 -13.53 -1.79
C ALA A 82 24.25 -12.07 -2.08
N HIS A 83 24.26 -11.67 -3.34
CA HIS A 83 23.91 -10.30 -3.78
C HIS A 83 22.57 -9.79 -3.25
N HIS A 84 21.58 -10.67 -3.08
CA HIS A 84 20.25 -10.30 -2.59
C HIS A 84 20.26 -9.79 -1.13
N LYS A 85 21.29 -10.09 -0.34
CA LYS A 85 21.47 -9.53 1.02
C LYS A 85 21.88 -8.06 1.00
N MET A 86 22.39 -7.58 -0.13
CA MET A 86 22.79 -6.18 -0.33
C MET A 86 21.68 -5.33 -0.96
N ILE A 87 20.54 -5.95 -1.24
CA ILE A 87 19.36 -5.30 -1.83
C ILE A 87 18.25 -5.35 -0.78
N ALA A 88 17.63 -4.20 -0.50
CA ALA A 88 16.45 -4.13 0.34
C ALA A 88 15.26 -3.64 -0.48
N LEU A 89 14.11 -4.30 -0.34
CA LEU A 89 12.84 -3.92 -0.94
C LEU A 89 11.86 -3.52 0.15
N VAL A 90 11.30 -2.31 0.04
CA VAL A 90 10.17 -1.83 0.82
C VAL A 90 8.95 -1.88 -0.07
N GLU A 91 8.06 -2.82 0.19
CA GLU A 91 6.84 -3.02 -0.59
C GLU A 91 5.76 -2.00 -0.20
N GLY A 92 4.85 -1.70 -1.12
CA GLY A 92 3.71 -0.81 -0.85
C GLY A 92 2.70 -1.41 0.14
N LYS A 93 2.71 -2.75 0.29
CA LYS A 93 1.86 -3.53 1.20
C LYS A 93 2.71 -4.14 2.31
N HIS A 94 2.12 -4.31 3.49
CA HIS A 94 2.76 -5.02 4.60
C HIS A 94 1.88 -6.19 5.05
N HIS A 95 2.50 -7.21 5.61
CA HIS A 95 1.82 -8.41 6.12
C HIS A 95 2.21 -8.64 7.59
N PHE A 96 2.03 -7.62 8.43
CA PHE A 96 2.21 -7.81 9.86
C PHE A 96 1.06 -8.66 10.40
N LYS A 97 1.41 -9.71 11.11
CA LYS A 97 0.48 -10.66 11.74
C LYS A 97 0.83 -10.79 13.22
N ASN A 98 -0.14 -11.21 14.02
CA ASN A 98 0.14 -11.66 15.38
C ASN A 98 0.91 -13.00 15.36
N LEU A 99 1.58 -13.34 16.46
CA LEU A 99 2.42 -14.55 16.54
C LEU A 99 1.60 -15.83 16.39
N SER A 100 0.39 -15.88 16.92
CA SER A 100 -0.55 -17.00 16.77
C SER A 100 -1.10 -17.16 15.35
N ASN A 101 -0.95 -16.15 14.49
CA ASN A 101 -1.44 -16.14 13.09
C ASN A 101 -2.94 -16.47 12.94
N THR A 102 -3.73 -16.27 14.01
CA THR A 102 -5.14 -16.70 14.10
C THR A 102 -6.12 -15.61 13.68
N ALA A 103 -5.75 -14.33 13.71
CA ALA A 103 -6.66 -13.22 13.42
C ALA A 103 -6.43 -12.64 12.02
N ASN A 104 -7.27 -13.05 11.08
CA ASN A 104 -7.32 -12.47 9.73
C ASN A 104 -8.42 -11.40 9.58
N PHE A 105 -9.13 -11.03 10.64
CA PHE A 105 -10.26 -10.11 10.54
C PHE A 105 -9.83 -8.69 10.86
N TYR A 106 -9.96 -7.79 9.86
CA TYR A 106 -9.64 -6.36 9.92
C TYR A 106 -10.17 -5.66 11.18
N TYR A 107 -11.42 -5.96 11.56
CA TYR A 107 -12.07 -5.31 12.69
C TYR A 107 -11.59 -5.84 14.04
N GLN A 108 -11.29 -7.12 14.15
CA GLN A 108 -10.79 -7.72 15.39
C GLN A 108 -9.39 -7.22 15.73
N GLN A 109 -8.49 -7.10 14.77
CA GLN A 109 -7.12 -6.62 14.99
C GLN A 109 -7.06 -5.18 15.50
N ARG A 110 -8.01 -4.33 15.12
CA ARG A 110 -7.96 -2.90 15.42
C ARG A 110 -8.68 -2.52 16.72
N TYR A 111 -9.68 -3.29 17.13
CA TYR A 111 -10.57 -2.95 18.25
C TYR A 111 -10.61 -3.97 19.39
N ASN A 112 -10.09 -5.19 19.21
CA ASN A 112 -9.96 -6.18 20.28
C ASN A 112 -8.59 -6.07 20.96
N SER A 113 -8.59 -5.76 22.24
CA SER A 113 -7.37 -5.65 23.04
C SER A 113 -6.64 -7.00 23.23
N SER A 114 -7.38 -8.12 23.33
CA SER A 114 -6.84 -9.45 23.59
C SER A 114 -6.02 -10.01 22.41
N ASP A 115 -6.47 -9.78 21.16
CA ASP A 115 -5.77 -10.30 19.97
C ASP A 115 -4.46 -9.53 19.66
N SER A 116 -4.26 -8.38 20.28
CA SER A 116 -3.09 -7.55 20.06
C SER A 116 -1.94 -7.88 21.01
N GLU A 117 -2.19 -8.55 22.14
CA GLU A 117 -1.17 -8.90 23.14
C GLU A 117 -0.14 -9.91 22.60
N ASP A 118 -0.50 -10.66 21.57
CA ASP A 118 0.33 -11.66 20.92
C ASP A 118 1.12 -11.11 19.69
N ALA A 119 1.27 -9.80 19.54
CA ALA A 119 2.04 -9.21 18.47
C ALA A 119 3.35 -8.61 18.99
N LEU A 120 4.44 -8.73 18.21
CA LEU A 120 5.71 -8.10 18.50
C LEU A 120 5.53 -6.59 18.66
N THR A 121 6.29 -5.99 19.57
CA THR A 121 6.48 -4.54 19.61
C THR A 121 7.40 -4.08 18.47
N VAL A 122 7.40 -2.80 18.18
CA VAL A 122 8.32 -2.19 17.20
C VAL A 122 9.77 -2.50 17.57
N GLU A 123 10.12 -2.37 18.86
CA GLU A 123 11.46 -2.68 19.37
C GLU A 123 11.83 -4.14 19.13
N GLN A 124 10.99 -5.08 19.55
CA GLN A 124 11.22 -6.51 19.38
C GLN A 124 11.38 -6.88 17.90
N TYR A 125 10.55 -6.30 17.03
CA TYR A 125 10.62 -6.53 15.60
C TYR A 125 11.94 -6.03 15.01
N LEU A 126 12.39 -4.81 15.34
CA LEU A 126 13.64 -4.26 14.82
C LEU A 126 14.86 -5.02 15.35
N HIS A 127 14.86 -5.43 16.63
CA HIS A 127 15.93 -6.25 17.18
C HIS A 127 16.01 -7.64 16.53
N SER A 128 14.88 -8.24 16.15
CA SER A 128 14.87 -9.53 15.44
C SER A 128 15.53 -9.48 14.06
N LEU A 129 15.70 -8.27 13.48
CA LEU A 129 16.29 -8.05 12.16
C LEU A 129 17.79 -7.73 12.22
N GLN A 130 18.34 -7.46 13.40
CA GLN A 130 19.76 -7.17 13.55
C GLN A 130 20.57 -8.43 13.24
N ALA A 131 21.20 -8.43 12.07
CA ALA A 131 22.18 -9.44 11.73
C ALA A 131 23.48 -9.12 12.50
N GLU A 132 24.19 -10.15 12.94
CA GLU A 132 25.56 -10.02 13.45
C GLU A 132 26.43 -9.45 12.31
N SER A 133 26.71 -8.15 12.38
CA SER A 133 27.52 -7.46 11.39
C SER A 133 28.88 -7.13 11.97
N HIS A 134 29.93 -7.63 11.35
CA HIS A 134 31.33 -7.37 11.72
C HIS A 134 31.91 -6.11 11.04
N LYS A 135 31.09 -5.28 10.36
CA LYS A 135 31.54 -4.06 9.62
C LYS A 135 30.99 -2.81 10.26
N THR A 136 31.65 -1.69 10.01
CA THR A 136 31.16 -0.34 10.36
C THR A 136 29.78 -0.14 9.78
N ILE A 137 28.76 -0.06 10.65
CA ILE A 137 27.36 0.04 10.28
C ILE A 137 27.02 1.51 10.19
N TYR A 138 26.70 2.02 9.01
CA TYR A 138 26.23 3.41 8.84
C TYR A 138 24.85 3.61 9.42
N TRP A 139 23.94 2.66 9.17
CA TRP A 139 22.56 2.65 9.64
C TRP A 139 22.45 1.83 10.93
N SER A 140 22.89 2.43 12.07
CA SER A 140 22.70 1.84 13.38
C SER A 140 21.24 1.90 13.82
N TYR A 141 20.88 1.11 14.82
CA TYR A 141 19.55 1.11 15.44
C TYR A 141 19.14 2.51 15.88
N GLU A 142 19.99 3.22 16.61
CA GLU A 142 19.73 4.54 17.16
C GLU A 142 19.54 5.57 16.03
N LYS A 143 20.40 5.53 15.00
CA LYS A 143 20.29 6.43 13.85
C LYS A 143 18.97 6.22 13.10
N VAL A 144 18.60 4.98 12.84
CA VAL A 144 17.39 4.62 12.09
C VAL A 144 16.14 4.99 12.88
N THR A 145 16.07 4.62 14.17
CA THR A 145 14.90 4.94 15.02
C THR A 145 14.72 6.42 15.23
N GLY A 146 15.84 7.17 15.36
CA GLY A 146 15.83 8.63 15.47
C GLY A 146 15.34 9.31 14.20
N LEU A 147 15.95 8.99 13.04
CA LEU A 147 15.60 9.58 11.74
C LEU A 147 14.13 9.32 11.37
N LEU A 148 13.65 8.10 11.60
CA LEU A 148 12.30 7.68 11.26
C LEU A 148 11.27 7.97 12.37
N LYS A 149 11.68 8.68 13.44
CA LYS A 149 10.81 9.06 14.57
C LYS A 149 10.05 7.86 15.17
N LEU A 150 10.76 6.73 15.36
CA LEU A 150 10.19 5.49 15.91
C LEU A 150 10.35 5.39 17.43
N ASN A 151 11.19 6.23 18.07
CA ASN A 151 11.48 6.15 19.49
C ASN A 151 10.24 6.19 20.40
N ALA A 152 9.23 7.01 20.03
CA ALA A 152 7.96 7.08 20.75
C ALA A 152 7.00 5.91 20.48
N LEU A 153 7.39 4.98 19.60
CA LEU A 153 6.57 3.85 19.15
C LEU A 153 7.16 2.50 19.53
N LEU A 154 8.32 2.45 20.19
CA LEU A 154 9.07 1.23 20.45
C LEU A 154 8.25 0.16 21.20
N ASP A 155 7.47 0.58 22.20
CA ASP A 155 6.59 -0.30 22.98
C ASP A 155 5.26 -0.62 22.30
N LYS A 156 4.96 0.03 21.16
CA LYS A 156 3.71 -0.18 20.44
C LYS A 156 3.77 -1.43 19.59
N GLN A 157 2.73 -2.25 19.66
CA GLN A 157 2.63 -3.45 18.82
C GLN A 157 2.53 -3.09 17.33
N ILE A 158 3.25 -3.82 16.48
CA ILE A 158 3.36 -3.54 15.04
C ILE A 158 2.00 -3.55 14.32
N ILE A 159 1.05 -4.35 14.77
CA ILE A 159 -0.31 -4.42 14.22
C ILE A 159 -1.17 -3.20 14.56
N LYS A 160 -0.82 -2.43 15.58
CA LYS A 160 -1.51 -1.19 15.99
C LYS A 160 -0.96 0.07 15.33
N LEU A 161 0.03 -0.05 14.48
CA LEU A 161 0.63 1.09 13.79
C LEU A 161 -0.34 1.67 12.75
N SER A 162 -0.34 2.98 12.61
CA SER A 162 -0.97 3.64 11.47
C SER A 162 -0.19 3.37 10.18
N ASN A 163 -0.78 3.62 9.01
CA ASN A 163 -0.11 3.42 7.72
C ASN A 163 1.24 4.15 7.62
N GLY A 164 1.29 5.40 8.06
CA GLY A 164 2.52 6.17 8.06
C GLY A 164 3.58 5.61 9.02
N GLU A 165 3.17 5.19 10.22
CA GLU A 165 4.05 4.53 11.20
C GLU A 165 4.57 3.19 10.66
N THR A 166 3.69 2.42 10.02
CA THR A 166 4.05 1.14 9.39
C THR A 166 5.07 1.33 8.27
N LYS A 167 4.88 2.31 7.38
CA LYS A 167 5.85 2.59 6.32
C LYS A 167 7.20 3.02 6.86
N ARG A 168 7.23 3.84 7.91
CA ARG A 168 8.48 4.20 8.60
C ARG A 168 9.15 2.97 9.20
N LEU A 169 8.39 2.07 9.82
CA LEU A 169 8.92 0.81 10.35
C LEU A 169 9.49 -0.09 9.26
N MET A 170 8.80 -0.23 8.13
CA MET A 170 9.30 -1.03 6.99
C MET A 170 10.59 -0.45 6.40
N LEU A 171 10.67 0.88 6.31
CA LEU A 171 11.89 1.56 5.86
C LEU A 171 13.03 1.37 6.86
N ALA A 172 12.74 1.46 8.18
CA ALA A 172 13.71 1.15 9.24
C ALA A 172 14.27 -0.26 9.10
N ALA A 173 13.40 -1.24 8.93
CA ALA A 173 13.76 -2.64 8.73
C ALA A 173 14.63 -2.88 7.49
N ALA A 174 14.42 -2.09 6.43
CA ALA A 174 15.24 -2.13 5.22
C ALA A 174 16.62 -1.50 5.45
N LEU A 175 16.69 -0.34 6.11
CA LEU A 175 17.93 0.39 6.37
C LEU A 175 18.85 -0.34 7.34
N LEU A 176 18.30 -1.01 8.37
CA LEU A 176 19.08 -1.82 9.32
C LEU A 176 19.88 -2.95 8.66
N LYS A 177 19.50 -3.36 7.44
CA LYS A 177 20.28 -4.30 6.63
C LYS A 177 21.51 -3.67 5.99
N ASN A 178 21.67 -2.36 6.09
CA ASN A 178 22.72 -1.59 5.43
C ASN A 178 22.88 -1.96 3.93
N PRO A 179 21.81 -1.85 3.12
CA PRO A 179 21.84 -2.28 1.72
C PRO A 179 22.69 -1.32 0.87
N LEU A 180 23.19 -1.83 -0.27
CA LEU A 180 23.79 -0.99 -1.32
C LEU A 180 22.74 -0.47 -2.31
N LEU A 181 21.64 -1.21 -2.46
CA LEU A 181 20.51 -0.86 -3.31
C LEU A 181 19.21 -0.93 -2.51
N LEU A 182 18.49 0.18 -2.46
CA LEU A 182 17.17 0.28 -1.84
C LEU A 182 16.09 0.43 -2.91
N LEU A 183 15.12 -0.47 -2.88
CA LEU A 183 13.98 -0.51 -3.77
C LEU A 183 12.73 -0.09 -2.99
N LEU A 184 12.00 0.92 -3.49
CA LEU A 184 10.83 1.49 -2.83
C LEU A 184 9.61 1.36 -3.73
N ASP A 185 8.62 0.57 -3.34
CA ASP A 185 7.38 0.42 -4.11
C ASP A 185 6.28 1.32 -3.54
N SER A 186 5.94 2.38 -4.27
CA SER A 186 4.87 3.32 -3.94
C SER A 186 4.94 3.84 -2.48
N PRO A 187 6.11 4.32 -2.02
CA PRO A 187 6.35 4.64 -0.60
C PRO A 187 5.49 5.80 -0.10
N LEU A 188 5.02 6.67 -0.99
CA LEU A 188 4.26 7.88 -0.65
C LEU A 188 2.74 7.68 -0.60
N THR A 189 2.24 6.52 -1.02
CA THR A 189 0.81 6.24 -1.04
C THR A 189 0.21 6.25 0.37
N GLY A 190 -0.87 7.01 0.56
CA GLY A 190 -1.56 7.12 1.86
C GLY A 190 -0.85 8.00 2.90
N LEU A 191 0.23 8.70 2.52
CA LEU A 191 0.87 9.70 3.38
C LEU A 191 0.23 11.08 3.17
N ASP A 192 0.11 11.84 4.27
CA ASP A 192 -0.29 13.24 4.22
C ASP A 192 0.84 14.15 3.67
N ALA A 193 0.51 15.41 3.35
CA ALA A 193 1.44 16.35 2.72
C ALA A 193 2.68 16.63 3.59
N GLN A 194 2.53 16.66 4.93
CA GLN A 194 3.65 16.90 5.85
C GLN A 194 4.57 15.68 5.89
N THR A 195 4.01 14.49 6.01
CA THR A 195 4.77 13.23 6.02
C THR A 195 5.49 13.01 4.69
N ARG A 196 4.92 13.42 3.54
CA ARG A 196 5.60 13.39 2.24
C ARG A 196 6.83 14.30 2.18
N LYS A 197 6.74 15.51 2.75
CA LYS A 197 7.91 16.41 2.83
C LYS A 197 9.02 15.81 3.69
N GLU A 198 8.66 15.24 4.84
CA GLU A 198 9.62 14.54 5.70
C GLU A 198 10.25 13.34 5.00
N PHE A 199 9.48 12.60 4.21
CA PHE A 199 9.99 11.47 3.44
C PHE A 199 11.03 11.89 2.41
N ASN A 200 10.87 13.05 1.76
CA ASN A 200 11.88 13.57 0.83
C ASN A 200 13.22 13.79 1.53
N LEU A 201 13.21 14.40 2.74
CA LEU A 201 14.44 14.59 3.54
C LEU A 201 15.07 13.24 3.95
N ILE A 202 14.25 12.24 4.24
CA ILE A 202 14.73 10.89 4.54
C ILE A 202 15.43 10.28 3.30
N VAL A 203 14.85 10.45 2.11
CA VAL A 203 15.45 9.97 0.85
C VAL A 203 16.78 10.67 0.59
N ASP A 204 16.87 11.98 0.84
CA ASP A 204 18.11 12.75 0.71
C ASP A 204 19.22 12.18 1.63
N GLU A 205 18.90 11.88 2.89
CA GLU A 205 19.85 11.28 3.85
C GLU A 205 20.27 9.85 3.44
N ILE A 206 19.33 9.06 2.92
CA ILE A 206 19.61 7.71 2.42
C ILE A 206 20.59 7.77 1.24
N ILE A 207 20.36 8.67 0.31
CA ILE A 207 21.22 8.87 -0.85
C ILE A 207 22.60 9.39 -0.42
N ALA A 208 22.65 10.34 0.50
CA ALA A 208 23.89 10.86 1.06
C ALA A 208 24.72 9.78 1.77
N SER A 209 24.09 8.72 2.29
CA SER A 209 24.81 7.57 2.87
C SER A 209 25.49 6.65 1.84
N GLY A 210 25.31 6.89 0.55
CA GLY A 210 25.88 6.09 -0.54
C GLY A 210 24.95 4.95 -1.03
N ILE A 211 23.72 4.85 -0.53
CA ILE A 211 22.76 3.87 -1.01
C ILE A 211 22.14 4.34 -2.33
N SER A 212 22.18 3.48 -3.36
CA SER A 212 21.44 3.72 -4.60
C SER A 212 19.95 3.44 -4.38
N VAL A 213 19.08 4.33 -4.91
CA VAL A 213 17.63 4.23 -4.73
C VAL A 213 16.92 4.05 -6.06
N ILE A 214 16.03 3.07 -6.14
CA ILE A 214 15.07 2.93 -7.23
C ILE A 214 13.67 2.91 -6.63
N MET A 215 12.79 3.81 -7.05
CA MET A 215 11.44 3.90 -6.51
C MET A 215 10.37 3.85 -7.60
N ALA A 216 9.33 3.06 -7.40
CA ALA A 216 8.11 3.16 -8.17
C ALA A 216 7.21 4.23 -7.54
N THR A 217 6.79 5.22 -8.33
CA THR A 217 6.00 6.35 -7.83
C THR A 217 5.17 6.99 -8.94
N SER A 218 4.36 7.99 -8.59
CA SER A 218 3.64 8.81 -9.55
C SER A 218 4.53 9.96 -10.07
N PRO A 219 4.23 10.53 -11.25
CA PRO A 219 5.03 11.61 -11.85
C PRO A 219 5.22 12.83 -10.95
N TYR A 220 4.23 13.18 -10.13
CA TYR A 220 4.25 14.35 -9.24
C TYR A 220 4.90 14.09 -7.86
N GLU A 221 5.19 12.83 -7.55
CA GLU A 221 5.69 12.42 -6.24
C GLU A 221 7.17 12.01 -6.28
N ILE A 222 7.94 12.51 -7.26
CA ILE A 222 9.36 12.19 -7.41
C ILE A 222 10.19 13.13 -6.51
N PRO A 223 10.92 12.61 -5.50
CA PRO A 223 11.84 13.40 -4.68
C PRO A 223 12.90 14.13 -5.50
N ALA A 224 13.38 15.27 -4.98
CA ALA A 224 14.38 16.09 -5.68
C ALA A 224 15.73 15.38 -5.86
N ALA A 225 16.12 14.51 -4.93
CA ALA A 225 17.36 13.74 -4.99
C ALA A 225 17.38 12.63 -6.05
N ILE A 226 16.24 12.29 -6.62
CA ILE A 226 16.17 11.35 -7.76
C ILE A 226 16.79 12.00 -8.99
N THR A 227 17.69 11.29 -9.64
CA THR A 227 18.49 11.80 -10.78
C THR A 227 17.92 11.45 -12.14
N HIS A 228 17.19 10.33 -12.23
CA HIS A 228 16.67 9.79 -13.49
C HIS A 228 15.26 9.27 -13.35
N VAL A 229 14.52 9.30 -14.44
CA VAL A 229 13.14 8.77 -14.53
C VAL A 229 13.09 7.75 -15.68
N ALA A 230 12.55 6.57 -15.40
CA ALA A 230 12.24 5.56 -16.40
C ALA A 230 10.72 5.39 -16.53
N VAL A 231 10.23 5.46 -17.76
CA VAL A 231 8.82 5.25 -18.08
C VAL A 231 8.62 3.79 -18.44
N LEU A 232 7.80 3.10 -17.67
CA LEU A 232 7.46 1.70 -17.91
C LEU A 232 6.09 1.61 -18.59
N LYS A 233 6.05 1.04 -19.78
CA LYS A 233 4.84 0.82 -20.57
C LYS A 233 4.83 -0.61 -21.10
N GLU A 234 3.73 -1.35 -20.86
CA GLU A 234 3.54 -2.73 -21.36
C GLU A 234 4.72 -3.68 -21.08
N GLY A 235 5.30 -3.60 -19.88
CA GLY A 235 6.44 -4.44 -19.48
C GLY A 235 7.78 -4.07 -20.14
N LYS A 236 7.91 -2.87 -20.75
CA LYS A 236 9.15 -2.35 -21.36
C LYS A 236 9.46 -0.97 -20.82
N ILE A 237 10.74 -0.62 -20.76
CA ILE A 237 11.15 0.76 -20.51
C ILE A 237 11.12 1.50 -21.86
N SER A 238 10.09 2.36 -22.01
CA SER A 238 9.88 3.15 -23.21
C SER A 238 10.77 4.37 -23.30
N GLU A 239 11.04 5.00 -22.14
CA GLU A 239 11.83 6.23 -22.08
C GLU A 239 12.73 6.23 -20.85
N ARG A 240 13.88 6.92 -20.97
CA ARG A 240 14.81 7.22 -19.87
C ARG A 240 15.14 8.70 -19.94
N ILE A 241 14.86 9.42 -18.89
CA ILE A 241 14.88 10.88 -18.85
C ILE A 241 15.71 11.33 -17.66
N GLU A 242 16.65 12.26 -17.84
CA GLU A 242 17.30 12.91 -16.70
C GLU A 242 16.27 13.74 -15.93
N ARG A 243 16.36 13.74 -14.60
CA ARG A 243 15.39 14.44 -13.73
C ARG A 243 15.21 15.92 -14.08
N LYS A 244 16.28 16.59 -14.51
CA LYS A 244 16.26 18.01 -14.92
C LYS A 244 15.43 18.29 -16.18
N GLU A 245 15.26 17.29 -17.04
CA GLU A 245 14.50 17.35 -18.30
C GLU A 245 13.07 16.84 -18.15
N PHE A 246 12.81 16.16 -17.04
CA PHE A 246 11.52 15.52 -16.78
C PHE A 246 10.43 16.54 -16.45
N LYS A 247 9.33 16.48 -17.19
CA LYS A 247 8.13 17.31 -17.02
C LYS A 247 6.94 16.40 -16.67
N PRO A 248 6.46 16.42 -15.42
CA PRO A 248 5.37 15.53 -14.96
C PRO A 248 4.11 15.64 -15.83
N GLU A 249 3.81 16.82 -16.36
CA GLU A 249 2.61 17.11 -17.12
C GLU A 249 2.50 16.28 -18.42
N LEU A 250 3.64 15.89 -19.01
CA LEU A 250 3.68 15.08 -20.24
C LEU A 250 3.33 13.58 -19.96
N PHE A 251 3.34 13.17 -18.71
CA PHE A 251 3.11 11.79 -18.28
C PHE A 251 1.82 11.65 -17.46
N MET A 252 0.99 12.70 -17.44
CA MET A 252 -0.40 12.54 -17.05
C MET A 252 -1.13 11.80 -18.18
N GLN A 253 -1.84 10.76 -17.82
CA GLN A 253 -2.97 10.39 -18.65
C GLN A 253 -4.00 11.52 -18.52
N ASP A 254 -4.29 12.18 -19.62
CA ASP A 254 -5.57 12.82 -19.76
C ASP A 254 -6.60 11.71 -19.52
N GLY A 255 -7.35 11.84 -18.43
CA GLY A 255 -8.41 10.88 -18.06
C GLY A 255 -9.60 10.91 -19.02
N ASP A 256 -9.35 11.26 -20.27
CA ASP A 256 -10.26 11.24 -21.41
C ASP A 256 -10.38 9.87 -22.10
N ASN A 257 -9.95 8.77 -21.45
CA ASN A 257 -10.66 7.54 -21.74
C ASN A 257 -12.10 7.78 -21.28
N GLU A 258 -12.97 8.18 -22.22
CA GLU A 258 -14.40 8.08 -22.04
C GLU A 258 -14.69 6.63 -21.66
N ILE A 259 -14.62 6.35 -20.36
CA ILE A 259 -15.21 5.12 -19.80
C ILE A 259 -16.60 5.14 -20.41
N ASP A 260 -16.98 4.08 -21.10
CA ASP A 260 -18.35 3.97 -21.63
C ASP A 260 -19.32 4.14 -20.46
N ASN A 261 -19.62 5.41 -20.19
CA ASN A 261 -20.39 5.85 -19.03
C ASN A 261 -21.83 5.34 -19.08
N THR A 262 -22.24 4.71 -20.18
CA THR A 262 -23.62 4.24 -20.36
C THR A 262 -23.92 3.06 -19.45
N GLU A 263 -23.04 2.05 -19.42
CA GLU A 263 -23.21 0.88 -18.55
C GLU A 263 -23.00 1.25 -17.09
N LEU A 264 -21.99 2.08 -16.79
CA LEU A 264 -21.75 2.57 -15.43
C LEU A 264 -22.94 3.38 -14.90
N LYS A 265 -23.53 4.26 -15.71
CA LYS A 265 -24.74 5.00 -15.36
C LYS A 265 -25.94 4.09 -15.14
N ALA A 266 -26.11 3.06 -15.96
CA ALA A 266 -27.17 2.06 -15.80
C ALA A 266 -27.02 1.28 -14.50
N LEU A 267 -25.78 0.92 -14.11
CA LEU A 267 -25.47 0.22 -12.85
C LEU A 267 -25.62 1.14 -11.62
N LEU A 268 -25.34 2.42 -11.75
CA LEU A 268 -25.42 3.43 -10.68
C LEU A 268 -26.84 4.01 -10.49
N ASN A 269 -27.75 3.81 -11.45
CA ASN A 269 -29.16 4.23 -11.37
C ASN A 269 -30.09 3.03 -11.11
N PRO A 270 -30.10 2.46 -9.90
CA PRO A 270 -31.14 1.50 -9.56
C PRO A 270 -32.47 2.23 -9.53
N GLU A 271 -33.50 1.66 -10.14
CA GLU A 271 -34.91 2.12 -10.09
C GLU A 271 -35.51 2.04 -8.66
N THR A 272 -34.70 1.87 -7.64
CA THR A 272 -35.12 1.77 -6.24
C THR A 272 -35.46 3.15 -5.68
N GLY A 273 -36.67 3.27 -5.20
CA GLY A 273 -37.26 4.50 -4.67
C GLY A 273 -36.32 5.23 -3.71
N LYS A 274 -36.09 6.52 -4.00
CA LYS A 274 -35.27 7.40 -3.16
C LYS A 274 -35.91 7.51 -1.79
N THR A 275 -35.36 6.81 -0.79
CA THR A 275 -35.74 7.06 0.60
C THR A 275 -35.23 8.45 0.95
N ALA A 276 -36.15 9.38 1.21
CA ALA A 276 -35.79 10.72 1.62
C ALA A 276 -35.38 10.70 3.09
N TYR A 277 -34.10 10.94 3.38
CA TYR A 277 -33.60 11.14 4.74
C TYR A 277 -33.50 12.63 5.04
N HIS A 278 -33.75 13.02 6.32
CA HIS A 278 -33.47 14.36 6.80
C HIS A 278 -31.97 14.53 7.05
N PHE A 279 -31.35 13.51 7.65
CA PHE A 279 -29.91 13.46 7.92
C PHE A 279 -29.34 12.15 7.44
N ILE A 280 -28.20 12.23 6.74
CA ILE A 280 -27.35 11.06 6.49
C ILE A 280 -26.53 10.75 7.74
N VAL A 281 -25.87 11.79 8.29
CA VAL A 281 -25.13 11.71 9.54
C VAL A 281 -25.46 12.93 10.41
N LYS A 282 -25.67 12.72 11.70
CA LYS A 282 -25.71 13.79 12.70
C LYS A 282 -25.00 13.33 13.96
N MET A 283 -24.01 14.09 14.38
CA MET A 283 -23.19 13.85 15.56
C MET A 283 -23.25 15.07 16.48
N ASN A 284 -23.52 14.84 17.77
CA ASN A 284 -23.60 15.89 18.76
C ASN A 284 -22.64 15.58 19.90
N GLY A 285 -21.60 16.42 20.09
CA GLY A 285 -20.66 16.32 21.20
C GLY A 285 -19.90 14.98 21.26
N VAL A 286 -19.66 14.33 20.12
CA VAL A 286 -19.04 13.00 20.06
C VAL A 286 -17.65 13.02 20.66
N HIS A 287 -17.41 12.10 21.63
CA HIS A 287 -16.16 11.94 22.34
C HIS A 287 -15.68 10.48 22.22
N ILE A 288 -14.43 10.31 21.72
CA ILE A 288 -13.82 8.98 21.57
C ILE A 288 -12.45 8.98 22.24
N GLN A 289 -12.23 8.00 23.10
CA GLN A 289 -10.99 7.83 23.85
C GLN A 289 -10.56 6.38 23.85
N TYR A 290 -9.24 6.13 23.71
CA TYR A 290 -8.63 4.81 23.85
C TYR A 290 -7.53 4.87 24.93
N GLY A 291 -7.74 4.17 26.04
CA GLY A 291 -6.93 4.34 27.24
C GLY A 291 -6.97 5.79 27.69
N ASP A 292 -5.81 6.41 27.95
CA ASP A 292 -5.70 7.82 28.34
C ASP A 292 -5.69 8.79 27.15
N LYS A 293 -5.71 8.28 25.93
CA LYS A 293 -5.61 9.10 24.72
C LYS A 293 -6.97 9.47 24.16
N VAL A 294 -7.34 10.74 24.22
CA VAL A 294 -8.52 11.30 23.53
C VAL A 294 -8.20 11.43 22.02
N ILE A 295 -9.06 10.88 21.19
CA ILE A 295 -8.94 10.90 19.73
C ILE A 295 -9.91 11.90 19.10
N LEU A 296 -11.15 11.91 19.56
CA LEU A 296 -12.18 12.87 19.17
C LEU A 296 -12.75 13.52 20.41
N ASP A 297 -12.85 14.83 20.43
CA ASP A 297 -13.39 15.56 21.55
C ASP A 297 -14.48 16.54 21.10
N LYS A 298 -15.71 16.35 21.63
CA LYS A 298 -16.88 17.20 21.40
C LYS A 298 -17.17 17.50 19.93
N ILE A 299 -17.04 16.48 19.06
CA ILE A 299 -17.29 16.64 17.62
C ILE A 299 -18.78 16.84 17.36
N ASN A 300 -19.11 17.94 16.72
CA ASN A 300 -20.43 18.21 16.16
C ASN A 300 -20.32 18.22 14.65
N TRP A 301 -21.08 17.34 13.99
CA TRP A 301 -21.03 17.23 12.53
C TRP A 301 -22.37 16.77 11.99
N GLN A 302 -22.76 17.36 10.85
CA GLN A 302 -24.00 17.03 10.15
C GLN A 302 -23.72 16.90 8.66
N ILE A 303 -24.30 15.84 8.06
CA ILE A 303 -24.28 15.60 6.61
C ILE A 303 -25.70 15.43 6.15
N LEU A 304 -26.11 16.23 5.17
CA LEU A 304 -27.42 16.18 4.55
C LEU A 304 -27.41 15.33 3.27
N PRO A 305 -28.56 14.83 2.79
CA PRO A 305 -28.64 14.13 1.53
C PRO A 305 -28.08 14.96 0.37
N GLY A 306 -27.25 14.34 -0.46
CA GLY A 306 -26.63 14.96 -1.64
C GLY A 306 -25.36 15.76 -1.37
N GLU A 307 -24.98 15.98 -0.11
CA GLU A 307 -23.70 16.64 0.22
C GLU A 307 -22.51 15.74 -0.05
N ARG A 308 -21.39 16.35 -0.42
CA ARG A 308 -20.11 15.70 -0.67
C ARG A 308 -19.04 16.37 0.20
N TRP A 309 -18.40 15.59 1.06
CA TRP A 309 -17.47 16.09 2.05
C TRP A 309 -16.05 15.56 1.83
N ALA A 310 -15.07 16.43 1.94
CA ALA A 310 -13.65 16.07 2.04
C ALA A 310 -13.20 16.26 3.49
N LEU A 311 -12.81 15.15 4.15
CA LEU A 311 -12.29 15.18 5.52
C LEU A 311 -10.77 15.31 5.49
N LEU A 312 -10.27 16.52 5.81
CA LEU A 312 -8.84 16.86 5.76
C LEU A 312 -8.23 16.92 7.17
N GLY A 313 -6.95 16.66 7.25
CA GLY A 313 -6.18 16.75 8.48
C GLY A 313 -4.93 15.86 8.46
N PRO A 314 -3.97 16.08 9.37
CA PRO A 314 -2.76 15.28 9.47
C PRO A 314 -3.04 13.82 9.83
N ASN A 315 -2.05 12.94 9.65
CA ASN A 315 -2.16 11.57 10.11
C ASN A 315 -2.28 11.56 11.65
N GLY A 316 -3.16 10.66 12.17
CA GLY A 316 -3.46 10.62 13.60
C GLY A 316 -4.52 11.62 14.09
N ALA A 317 -5.05 12.52 13.25
CA ALA A 317 -6.10 13.48 13.63
C ALA A 317 -7.48 12.86 13.89
N GLY A 318 -7.62 11.53 13.83
CA GLY A 318 -8.89 10.86 14.11
C GLY A 318 -9.82 10.69 12.90
N LYS A 319 -9.40 11.01 11.66
CA LYS A 319 -10.22 10.88 10.45
C LYS A 319 -10.82 9.48 10.27
N SER A 320 -9.98 8.44 10.34
CA SER A 320 -10.44 7.05 10.23
C SER A 320 -11.33 6.64 11.41
N THR A 321 -11.07 7.17 12.60
CA THR A 321 -11.93 6.94 13.78
C THR A 321 -13.31 7.58 13.58
N LEU A 322 -13.36 8.79 13.04
CA LEU A 322 -14.62 9.46 12.73
C LEU A 322 -15.44 8.68 11.67
N LEU A 323 -14.79 8.22 10.59
CA LEU A 323 -15.45 7.39 9.59
C LEU A 323 -15.89 6.02 10.14
N SER A 324 -15.14 5.44 11.08
CA SER A 324 -15.52 4.15 11.69
C SER A 324 -16.78 4.23 12.54
N LEU A 325 -17.16 5.40 13.04
CA LEU A 325 -18.43 5.62 13.71
C LEU A 325 -19.61 5.60 12.72
N ILE A 326 -19.38 6.03 11.47
CA ILE A 326 -20.41 6.06 10.43
C ILE A 326 -20.64 4.66 9.85
N ASN A 327 -19.57 3.94 9.52
CA ASN A 327 -19.69 2.61 8.90
C ASN A 327 -20.05 1.49 9.91
N GLY A 328 -20.23 1.86 11.19
CA GLY A 328 -20.70 0.95 12.23
C GLY A 328 -19.62 0.04 12.86
N ASP A 329 -18.33 0.25 12.52
CA ASP A 329 -17.25 -0.62 12.99
C ASP A 329 -16.74 -0.25 14.39
N ASN A 330 -17.01 0.97 14.86
CA ASN A 330 -16.55 1.43 16.16
C ASN A 330 -17.60 1.23 17.25
N PRO A 331 -17.36 0.38 18.27
CA PRO A 331 -18.31 0.10 19.32
C PRO A 331 -18.62 1.33 20.21
N GLN A 332 -17.73 2.33 20.29
CA GLN A 332 -18.00 3.54 21.03
C GLN A 332 -19.09 4.42 20.39
N ALA A 333 -19.54 4.09 19.17
CA ALA A 333 -20.69 4.76 18.56
C ALA A 333 -21.96 4.65 19.41
N TYR A 334 -22.13 3.56 20.17
CA TYR A 334 -23.29 3.34 21.06
C TYR A 334 -23.27 4.21 22.32
N ALA A 335 -22.11 4.68 22.74
CA ALA A 335 -21.96 5.56 23.91
C ALA A 335 -22.07 7.05 23.55
N ASN A 336 -22.29 7.37 22.27
CA ASN A 336 -22.30 8.73 21.76
C ASN A 336 -23.66 9.09 21.11
N ASP A 337 -23.95 10.40 21.01
CA ASP A 337 -25.15 10.88 20.35
C ASP A 337 -24.92 10.98 18.84
N ILE A 338 -25.18 9.86 18.16
CA ILE A 338 -24.99 9.70 16.71
C ILE A 338 -26.30 9.24 16.09
N VAL A 339 -26.73 9.93 15.04
CA VAL A 339 -27.87 9.58 14.19
C VAL A 339 -27.33 9.26 12.79
N LEU A 340 -27.70 8.08 12.28
CA LEU A 340 -27.38 7.67 10.89
C LEU A 340 -28.69 7.36 10.17
N PHE A 341 -28.89 7.97 9.01
CA PHE A 341 -30.10 7.75 8.19
C PHE A 341 -31.40 7.95 9.01
N ASP A 342 -31.47 9.05 9.78
CA ASP A 342 -32.55 9.44 10.68
C ASP A 342 -32.80 8.51 11.87
N LYS A 343 -31.96 7.49 12.07
CA LYS A 343 -32.05 6.59 13.24
C LYS A 343 -30.90 6.82 14.22
N LYS A 344 -31.23 7.01 15.50
CA LYS A 344 -30.24 7.15 16.56
C LYS A 344 -29.56 5.81 16.80
N ARG A 345 -28.26 5.78 16.98
CA ARG A 345 -27.48 4.58 17.30
C ARG A 345 -27.93 4.00 18.64
N GLY A 346 -28.08 2.66 18.69
CA GLY A 346 -28.49 1.94 19.90
C GLY A 346 -30.00 1.89 20.13
N THR A 347 -30.83 2.24 19.15
CA THR A 347 -32.31 2.18 19.28
C THR A 347 -32.94 0.93 18.65
N GLY A 348 -32.12 -0.12 18.45
CA GLY A 348 -32.58 -1.42 17.94
C GLY A 348 -32.27 -1.70 16.47
N GLU A 349 -31.49 -0.85 15.81
CA GLU A 349 -30.97 -1.12 14.49
C GLU A 349 -29.87 -2.17 14.54
N SER A 350 -29.83 -3.06 13.54
CA SER A 350 -28.73 -3.98 13.35
C SER A 350 -27.57 -3.31 12.63
N ILE A 351 -26.36 -3.85 12.77
CA ILE A 351 -25.20 -3.38 12.01
C ILE A 351 -25.41 -3.53 10.50
N TRP A 352 -26.16 -4.53 10.08
CA TRP A 352 -26.49 -4.81 8.69
C TRP A 352 -27.43 -3.75 8.09
N ASP A 353 -28.33 -3.18 8.90
CA ASP A 353 -29.20 -2.06 8.45
C ASP A 353 -28.39 -0.80 8.10
N ILE A 354 -27.20 -0.67 8.65
CA ILE A 354 -26.28 0.44 8.36
C ILE A 354 -25.40 0.06 7.18
N LYS A 355 -24.75 -1.09 7.23
CA LYS A 355 -23.82 -1.54 6.18
C LYS A 355 -24.49 -1.67 4.83
N SER A 356 -25.76 -2.10 4.77
CA SER A 356 -26.53 -2.16 3.53
C SER A 356 -26.74 -0.80 2.83
N LYS A 357 -26.51 0.32 3.54
CA LYS A 357 -26.69 1.69 3.04
C LYS A 357 -25.37 2.40 2.75
N ILE A 358 -24.23 1.79 3.10
CA ILE A 358 -22.92 2.43 3.05
C ILE A 358 -21.98 1.59 2.18
N GLY A 359 -21.47 2.16 1.10
CA GLY A 359 -20.30 1.64 0.41
C GLY A 359 -19.03 2.15 1.10
N PHE A 360 -18.12 1.25 1.47
CA PHE A 360 -16.86 1.59 2.13
C PHE A 360 -15.67 1.08 1.33
N VAL A 361 -14.71 1.98 1.06
CA VAL A 361 -13.44 1.66 0.39
C VAL A 361 -12.29 2.20 1.23
N SER A 362 -11.30 1.38 1.50
CA SER A 362 -10.04 1.82 2.09
C SER A 362 -8.86 1.08 1.44
N PRO A 363 -7.66 1.69 1.42
CA PRO A 363 -6.45 1.05 0.88
C PRO A 363 -6.12 -0.27 1.59
N GLU A 364 -6.50 -0.41 2.85
CA GLU A 364 -6.23 -1.59 3.67
C GLU A 364 -7.24 -2.72 3.44
N LEU A 365 -8.45 -2.39 3.03
CA LEU A 365 -9.56 -3.34 2.94
C LEU A 365 -9.22 -4.56 2.06
N HIS A 366 -8.50 -4.36 0.96
CA HIS A 366 -8.14 -5.43 0.03
C HIS A 366 -7.24 -6.50 0.66
N GLN A 367 -6.50 -6.19 1.74
CA GLN A 367 -5.61 -7.14 2.42
C GLN A 367 -6.38 -8.23 3.19
N TYR A 368 -7.65 -7.98 3.48
CA TYR A 368 -8.50 -8.86 4.30
C TYR A 368 -9.43 -9.74 3.47
N PHE A 369 -9.46 -9.57 2.15
CA PHE A 369 -10.20 -10.49 1.28
C PHE A 369 -9.50 -11.84 1.22
N PRO A 370 -10.26 -12.97 1.20
CA PRO A 370 -9.71 -14.30 0.99
C PRO A 370 -8.94 -14.37 -0.34
N THR A 371 -7.68 -14.78 -0.25
CA THR A 371 -6.77 -14.80 -1.39
C THR A 371 -7.06 -15.91 -2.41
N ASP A 372 -7.89 -16.89 -2.04
CA ASP A 372 -8.34 -18.01 -2.83
C ASP A 372 -9.69 -17.78 -3.54
N ASN A 373 -10.36 -16.66 -3.30
CA ASN A 373 -11.51 -16.26 -4.10
C ASN A 373 -11.06 -15.68 -5.45
N SER A 374 -11.83 -15.95 -6.51
CA SER A 374 -11.67 -15.26 -7.79
C SER A 374 -12.12 -13.80 -7.67
N CYS A 375 -11.64 -12.92 -8.55
CA CYS A 375 -12.05 -11.52 -8.53
C CYS A 375 -13.57 -11.35 -8.71
N LEU A 376 -14.20 -12.20 -9.54
CA LEU A 376 -15.65 -12.21 -9.69
C LEU A 376 -16.36 -12.56 -8.38
N GLN A 377 -15.87 -13.55 -7.64
CA GLN A 377 -16.43 -13.92 -6.33
C GLN A 377 -16.25 -12.81 -5.30
N VAL A 378 -15.11 -12.11 -5.33
CA VAL A 378 -14.87 -10.95 -4.46
C VAL A 378 -15.88 -9.85 -4.74
N ILE A 379 -16.16 -9.52 -6.01
CA ILE A 379 -17.16 -8.50 -6.35
C ILE A 379 -18.57 -8.97 -6.03
N GLU A 380 -18.90 -10.23 -6.32
CA GLU A 380 -20.19 -10.82 -5.95
C GLU A 380 -20.44 -10.79 -4.43
N SER A 381 -19.38 -10.91 -3.61
CA SER A 381 -19.50 -10.90 -2.15
C SER A 381 -20.06 -9.57 -1.61
N GLY A 382 -19.89 -8.47 -2.36
CA GLY A 382 -20.48 -7.18 -2.01
C GLY A 382 -22.00 -7.19 -1.89
N TYR A 383 -22.71 -8.09 -2.57
CA TYR A 383 -24.15 -8.26 -2.40
C TYR A 383 -24.55 -8.88 -1.05
N TYR A 384 -23.60 -9.30 -0.27
CA TYR A 384 -23.80 -9.96 1.01
C TYR A 384 -23.10 -9.25 2.17
N ASP A 385 -22.51 -8.09 1.90
CA ASP A 385 -21.73 -7.29 2.85
C ASP A 385 -20.60 -8.12 3.53
N THR A 386 -19.98 -9.03 2.78
CA THR A 386 -18.92 -9.92 3.28
C THR A 386 -17.60 -9.70 2.56
N LEU A 387 -16.50 -9.89 3.28
CA LEU A 387 -15.15 -9.90 2.69
C LEU A 387 -14.87 -11.30 2.12
N GLY A 388 -15.36 -11.54 0.90
CA GLY A 388 -15.26 -12.82 0.21
C GLY A 388 -16.59 -13.58 0.13
N LEU A 389 -16.69 -14.50 -0.83
CA LEU A 389 -17.90 -15.29 -1.10
C LEU A 389 -17.86 -16.60 -0.32
N PHE A 390 -18.63 -16.71 0.76
CA PHE A 390 -18.73 -17.89 1.62
C PHE A 390 -19.99 -18.75 1.35
N ARG A 391 -20.58 -18.60 0.18
CA ARG A 391 -21.77 -19.32 -0.29
C ARG A 391 -21.68 -19.62 -1.76
N LEU A 392 -22.57 -20.45 -2.27
CA LEU A 392 -22.65 -20.73 -3.70
C LEU A 392 -23.00 -19.45 -4.47
N SER A 393 -22.27 -19.21 -5.56
CA SER A 393 -22.53 -18.12 -6.48
C SER A 393 -23.95 -18.20 -7.05
N GLN A 394 -24.62 -17.06 -7.11
CA GLN A 394 -25.96 -16.93 -7.72
C GLN A 394 -25.81 -16.32 -9.12
N LYS A 395 -26.36 -17.01 -10.12
CA LYS A 395 -26.21 -16.63 -11.54
C LYS A 395 -26.51 -15.15 -11.79
N THR A 396 -27.63 -14.64 -11.30
CA THR A 396 -28.04 -13.23 -11.50
C THR A 396 -27.07 -12.24 -10.86
N LYS A 397 -26.56 -12.53 -9.66
CA LYS A 397 -25.59 -11.67 -8.94
C LYS A 397 -24.21 -11.74 -9.60
N ALA A 398 -23.78 -12.92 -10.03
CA ALA A 398 -22.54 -13.09 -10.78
C ALA A 398 -22.57 -12.35 -12.13
N GLU A 399 -23.70 -12.39 -12.85
CA GLU A 399 -23.87 -11.62 -14.09
C GLU A 399 -23.79 -10.11 -13.85
N THR A 400 -24.41 -9.59 -12.78
CA THR A 400 -24.31 -8.17 -12.43
C THR A 400 -22.91 -7.81 -11.95
N ALA A 401 -22.24 -8.69 -11.17
CA ALA A 401 -20.84 -8.50 -10.78
C ALA A 401 -19.92 -8.42 -12.01
N LEU A 402 -20.16 -9.27 -13.04
CA LEU A 402 -19.41 -9.23 -14.29
C LEU A 402 -19.66 -7.94 -15.09
N ARG A 403 -20.90 -7.40 -15.08
CA ARG A 403 -21.21 -6.08 -15.67
C ARG A 403 -20.41 -4.98 -14.98
N TRP A 404 -20.32 -5.00 -13.64
CA TRP A 404 -19.45 -4.06 -12.91
C TRP A 404 -17.99 -4.21 -13.31
N MET A 405 -17.47 -5.44 -13.43
CA MET A 405 -16.08 -5.67 -13.87
C MET A 405 -15.83 -5.13 -15.28
N LYS A 406 -16.80 -5.27 -16.19
CA LYS A 406 -16.73 -4.73 -17.54
C LYS A 406 -16.75 -3.20 -17.54
N ALA A 407 -17.66 -2.58 -16.78
CA ALA A 407 -17.74 -1.13 -16.65
C ALA A 407 -16.48 -0.51 -16.03
N LEU A 408 -15.72 -1.27 -15.23
CA LEU A 408 -14.46 -0.88 -14.61
C LEU A 408 -13.21 -1.38 -15.37
N GLU A 409 -13.39 -1.97 -16.57
CA GLU A 409 -12.31 -2.50 -17.44
C GLU A 409 -11.41 -3.57 -16.79
N ILE A 410 -11.94 -4.29 -15.81
CA ILE A 410 -11.23 -5.37 -15.08
C ILE A 410 -11.79 -6.77 -15.39
N GLU A 411 -12.63 -6.94 -16.40
CA GLU A 411 -13.28 -8.20 -16.79
C GLU A 411 -12.26 -9.32 -17.04
N LYS A 412 -11.09 -9.01 -17.60
CA LYS A 412 -10.01 -9.96 -17.84
C LYS A 412 -9.55 -10.72 -16.58
N TYR A 413 -9.79 -10.16 -15.40
CA TYR A 413 -9.44 -10.77 -14.12
C TYR A 413 -10.57 -11.60 -13.49
N ALA A 414 -11.74 -11.70 -14.09
CA ALA A 414 -12.92 -12.33 -13.48
C ALA A 414 -12.65 -13.73 -12.90
N ARG A 415 -11.90 -14.55 -13.63
CA ARG A 415 -11.55 -15.93 -13.23
C ARG A 415 -10.18 -16.05 -12.54
N VAL A 416 -9.48 -14.94 -12.37
CA VAL A 416 -8.16 -14.91 -11.72
C VAL A 416 -8.37 -14.83 -10.21
N LEU A 417 -7.59 -15.56 -9.44
CA LEU A 417 -7.60 -15.47 -7.98
C LEU A 417 -7.07 -14.10 -7.54
N LEU A 418 -7.65 -13.52 -6.49
CA LEU A 418 -7.30 -12.18 -5.98
C LEU A 418 -5.80 -12.04 -5.71
N LYS A 419 -5.16 -13.08 -5.18
CA LYS A 419 -3.70 -13.09 -4.92
C LYS A 419 -2.83 -12.98 -6.17
N ASN A 420 -3.37 -13.26 -7.34
CA ASN A 420 -2.63 -13.33 -8.60
C ASN A 420 -2.84 -12.09 -9.49
N ILE A 421 -3.62 -11.11 -9.04
CA ILE A 421 -3.80 -9.85 -9.78
C ILE A 421 -2.73 -8.83 -9.37
N PRO A 422 -2.37 -7.89 -10.26
CA PRO A 422 -1.55 -6.74 -9.90
C PRO A 422 -2.20 -5.93 -8.78
N ALA A 423 -1.40 -5.33 -7.91
CA ALA A 423 -1.91 -4.49 -6.81
C ALA A 423 -2.70 -3.25 -7.30
N SER A 424 -2.57 -2.93 -8.56
CA SER A 424 -3.17 -1.80 -9.25
C SER A 424 -4.46 -2.15 -10.02
N ALA A 425 -4.81 -3.41 -10.08
CA ALA A 425 -6.08 -3.88 -10.65
C ALA A 425 -7.10 -4.20 -9.57
#